data_6a0d2cdbc1e9c20c10fb1c8869c5f80a
#
_entry.id   6a0d2cdbc1e9c20c10fb1c8869c5f80a
#
_cell.length_a   1.000
_cell.length_b   1.000
_cell.length_c   1.000
_cell.angle_alpha   90.00
_cell.angle_beta   90.00
_cell.angle_gamma   90.00
#
_symmetry.space_group_name_H-M   'P 1'
#
loop_
_entity.id
_entity.type
_entity.pdbx_description
1 polymer ?
#
loop_
_entity_poly.entity_id
_entity_poly.type
_entity_poly.pdbx_seq_one_letter_code
_entity_poly.pdbx_strand_id
1 'polypeptide(L)'
;MSKTEASRDSVLVEWLQFRKNPPKFMAKNLFSLKGEVAVVIGATGVLGGAIADGLAAAGAKVCVLGRNQKRGNVRVKAIKDAKGEAKFFKADAVSAKSLKGVLGRIKRAYGVPTILVNAAGGNDPKVVVHGERKVEDVALEDWHWNFDMNLVGGVLLPCQVFGPAMVAAGKGSIINIASIAAHVPLSRVISYSASKAAVLNLTQFLGREWATTGVRVNSITPGFFPAEQNRKLLFNEDGTPTERAASILGHTPMARFGSSEELIGAAVFLASQKASSFVTGTDLRVDGGFLSTTI
;
A
#
# COMPACT_ATOMS: atom_id res chain seq x y z
N MET A 1 10.70 -38.29 -20.88
CA MET A 1 9.65 -37.46 -20.28
C MET A 1 10.27 -36.13 -19.89
N SER A 2 9.78 -35.04 -20.47
CA SER A 2 10.33 -33.70 -20.22
C SER A 2 9.91 -33.20 -18.81
N LYS A 3 10.74 -32.36 -18.19
CA LYS A 3 10.43 -31.73 -16.88
C LYS A 3 9.06 -30.99 -16.85
N THR A 4 8.50 -30.66 -18.00
CA THR A 4 7.20 -30.02 -18.20
C THR A 4 6.01 -30.97 -18.06
N GLU A 5 6.12 -32.25 -18.40
CA GLU A 5 5.03 -33.22 -18.28
C GLU A 5 4.86 -33.68 -16.82
N ALA A 6 5.96 -33.96 -16.12
CA ALA A 6 5.93 -34.31 -14.71
C ALA A 6 5.31 -33.20 -13.82
N SER A 7 5.45 -31.92 -14.21
CA SER A 7 4.83 -30.77 -13.52
C SER A 7 3.31 -30.67 -13.76
N ARG A 8 2.80 -31.02 -14.94
CA ARG A 8 1.36 -30.96 -15.24
C ARG A 8 0.59 -32.05 -14.51
N ASP A 9 1.14 -33.23 -14.41
CA ASP A 9 0.49 -34.36 -13.73
C ASP A 9 0.42 -34.13 -12.22
N SER A 10 1.44 -33.55 -11.61
CA SER A 10 1.42 -33.19 -10.18
C SER A 10 0.35 -32.12 -9.87
N VAL A 11 0.22 -31.10 -10.71
CA VAL A 11 -0.80 -30.05 -10.57
C VAL A 11 -2.21 -30.62 -10.74
N LEU A 12 -2.41 -31.54 -11.68
CA LEU A 12 -3.68 -32.18 -11.88
C LEU A 12 -4.06 -33.08 -10.69
N VAL A 13 -3.12 -33.82 -10.13
CA VAL A 13 -3.32 -34.64 -8.94
C VAL A 13 -3.69 -33.78 -7.72
N GLU A 14 -2.98 -32.69 -7.48
CA GLU A 14 -3.30 -31.74 -6.42
C GLU A 14 -4.69 -31.11 -6.60
N TRP A 15 -5.07 -30.75 -7.83
CA TRP A 15 -6.39 -30.21 -8.15
C TRP A 15 -7.51 -31.24 -7.91
N LEU A 16 -7.29 -32.50 -8.29
CA LEU A 16 -8.26 -33.58 -8.05
C LEU A 16 -8.39 -33.88 -6.55
N GLN A 17 -7.31 -33.80 -5.80
CA GLN A 17 -7.30 -33.95 -4.34
C GLN A 17 -8.03 -32.80 -3.63
N PHE A 18 -7.83 -31.56 -4.12
CA PHE A 18 -8.56 -30.37 -3.69
C PHE A 18 -10.08 -30.50 -3.94
N ARG A 19 -10.48 -31.03 -5.11
CA ARG A 19 -11.90 -31.30 -5.40
C ARG A 19 -12.54 -32.34 -4.50
N LYS A 20 -11.79 -33.38 -4.14
CA LYS A 20 -12.30 -34.47 -3.26
C LYS A 20 -12.41 -34.03 -1.80
N ASN A 21 -11.51 -33.16 -1.35
CA ASN A 21 -11.44 -32.64 0.00
C ASN A 21 -11.23 -31.13 -0.01
N PRO A 22 -12.24 -30.34 -0.38
CA PRO A 22 -12.10 -28.89 -0.35
C PRO A 22 -11.80 -28.44 1.08
N PRO A 23 -10.84 -27.52 1.30
CA PRO A 23 -10.57 -27.01 2.63
C PRO A 23 -11.85 -26.45 3.22
N LYS A 24 -12.19 -26.85 4.44
CA LYS A 24 -13.31 -26.27 5.18
C LYS A 24 -12.97 -24.81 5.51
N PHE A 25 -13.30 -23.91 4.61
CA PHE A 25 -13.21 -22.49 4.89
C PHE A 25 -14.26 -22.12 5.94
N MET A 26 -13.84 -22.05 7.19
CA MET A 26 -14.67 -21.47 8.23
C MET A 26 -14.53 -19.95 8.12
N ALA A 27 -15.63 -19.23 7.92
CA ALA A 27 -15.66 -17.76 7.89
C ALA A 27 -15.06 -17.12 9.16
N LYS A 28 -15.11 -17.89 10.25
CA LYS A 28 -14.48 -17.53 11.51
C LYS A 28 -12.96 -17.42 11.34
N ASN A 29 -12.40 -16.24 11.59
CA ASN A 29 -10.97 -15.92 11.50
C ASN A 29 -10.38 -15.73 10.08
N LEU A 30 -11.19 -15.52 9.03
CA LEU A 30 -10.69 -15.19 7.68
C LEU A 30 -9.75 -13.99 7.69
N PHE A 31 -10.08 -12.96 8.44
CA PHE A 31 -9.34 -11.70 8.49
C PHE A 31 -8.35 -11.61 9.66
N SER A 32 -8.15 -12.70 10.40
CA SER A 32 -7.17 -12.72 11.49
C SER A 32 -5.75 -12.72 10.93
N LEU A 33 -4.93 -11.77 11.41
CA LEU A 33 -3.51 -11.64 11.11
C LEU A 33 -2.63 -12.06 12.29
N LYS A 34 -3.19 -12.85 13.22
CA LYS A 34 -2.44 -13.35 14.38
C LYS A 34 -1.26 -14.19 13.93
N GLY A 35 -0.07 -13.82 14.41
CA GLY A 35 1.19 -14.47 14.06
C GLY A 35 1.89 -13.85 12.84
N GLU A 36 1.25 -12.92 12.13
CA GLU A 36 1.84 -12.19 11.00
C GLU A 36 2.72 -11.03 11.50
N VAL A 37 3.77 -10.72 10.72
CA VAL A 37 4.65 -9.56 10.93
C VAL A 37 4.45 -8.59 9.78
N ALA A 38 3.86 -7.43 10.08
CA ALA A 38 3.54 -6.40 9.11
C ALA A 38 4.55 -5.25 9.16
N VAL A 39 5.19 -4.98 8.04
CA VAL A 39 6.03 -3.79 7.83
C VAL A 39 5.19 -2.75 7.11
N VAL A 40 5.01 -1.56 7.71
CA VAL A 40 4.28 -0.45 7.09
C VAL A 40 5.22 0.73 6.90
N ILE A 41 5.64 0.95 5.65
CA ILE A 41 6.46 2.10 5.25
C ILE A 41 5.52 3.28 5.01
N GLY A 42 5.81 4.43 5.65
CA GLY A 42 4.90 5.57 5.65
C GLY A 42 3.82 5.51 6.75
N ALA A 43 3.95 4.60 7.73
CA ALA A 43 3.03 4.48 8.87
C ALA A 43 2.96 5.72 9.79
N THR A 44 3.85 6.68 9.61
CA THR A 44 3.81 7.98 10.29
C THR A 44 2.87 8.99 9.61
N GLY A 45 2.35 8.68 8.42
CA GLY A 45 1.36 9.45 7.68
C GLY A 45 -0.07 9.06 8.07
N VAL A 46 -1.07 9.74 7.45
CA VAL A 46 -2.49 9.50 7.73
C VAL A 46 -2.91 8.12 7.23
N LEU A 47 -2.82 7.85 5.93
CA LEU A 47 -3.30 6.60 5.34
C LEU A 47 -2.49 5.40 5.82
N GLY A 48 -1.16 5.46 5.75
CA GLY A 48 -0.28 4.39 6.23
C GLY A 48 -0.43 4.15 7.73
N GLY A 49 -0.75 5.20 8.50
CA GLY A 49 -1.03 5.10 9.93
C GLY A 49 -2.32 4.34 10.23
N ALA A 50 -3.42 4.69 9.56
CA ALA A 50 -4.70 3.98 9.73
C ALA A 50 -4.58 2.50 9.32
N ILE A 51 -3.87 2.22 8.21
CA ILE A 51 -3.59 0.84 7.80
C ILE A 51 -2.78 0.10 8.88
N ALA A 52 -1.74 0.74 9.47
CA ALA A 52 -0.95 0.14 10.53
C ALA A 52 -1.80 -0.18 11.77
N ASP A 53 -2.70 0.72 12.16
CA ASP A 53 -3.64 0.51 13.27
C ASP A 53 -4.58 -0.66 12.98
N GLY A 54 -5.15 -0.73 11.77
CA GLY A 54 -6.04 -1.81 11.35
C GLY A 54 -5.36 -3.18 11.29
N LEU A 55 -4.13 -3.26 10.77
CA LEU A 55 -3.36 -4.51 10.77
C LEU A 55 -3.03 -4.99 12.19
N ALA A 56 -2.72 -4.06 13.10
CA ALA A 56 -2.50 -4.37 14.51
C ALA A 56 -3.80 -4.86 15.19
N ALA A 57 -4.93 -4.20 14.94
CA ALA A 57 -6.23 -4.62 15.44
C ALA A 57 -6.65 -6.01 14.94
N ALA A 58 -6.25 -6.37 13.70
CA ALA A 58 -6.43 -7.72 13.15
C ALA A 58 -5.46 -8.77 13.74
N GLY A 59 -4.51 -8.36 14.59
CA GLY A 59 -3.61 -9.23 15.34
C GLY A 59 -2.17 -9.33 14.81
N ALA A 60 -1.79 -8.54 13.81
CA ALA A 60 -0.41 -8.52 13.32
C ALA A 60 0.53 -7.79 14.29
N LYS A 61 1.80 -8.22 14.34
CA LYS A 61 2.90 -7.44 14.93
C LYS A 61 3.33 -6.38 13.94
N VAL A 62 3.15 -5.10 14.28
CA VAL A 62 3.36 -4.00 13.31
C VAL A 62 4.72 -3.34 13.50
N CYS A 63 5.49 -3.33 12.43
CA CYS A 63 6.72 -2.55 12.30
C CYS A 63 6.38 -1.20 11.66
N VAL A 64 6.32 -0.15 12.46
CA VAL A 64 6.08 1.24 12.02
C VAL A 64 7.37 1.80 11.44
N LEU A 65 7.44 2.03 10.12
CA LEU A 65 8.62 2.57 9.46
C LEU A 65 8.42 4.03 9.01
N GLY A 66 9.43 4.84 9.25
CA GLY A 66 9.47 6.24 8.82
C GLY A 66 10.74 6.96 9.28
N ARG A 67 10.94 8.19 8.79
CA ARG A 67 12.11 9.02 9.14
C ARG A 67 11.96 9.73 10.49
N ASN A 68 10.74 10.10 10.84
CA ASN A 68 10.45 10.91 12.04
C ASN A 68 10.13 10.01 13.23
N GLN A 69 11.07 9.92 14.17
CA GLN A 69 10.93 9.09 15.38
C GLN A 69 9.81 9.55 16.30
N LYS A 70 9.61 10.87 16.46
CA LYS A 70 8.55 11.41 17.33
C LYS A 70 7.17 10.96 16.83
N ARG A 71 6.88 11.15 15.54
CA ARG A 71 5.62 10.70 14.92
C ARG A 71 5.48 9.17 14.96
N GLY A 72 6.59 8.43 14.76
CA GLY A 72 6.60 6.98 14.84
C GLY A 72 6.26 6.48 16.24
N ASN A 73 6.82 7.09 17.28
CA ASN A 73 6.54 6.74 18.67
C ASN A 73 5.08 7.04 19.06
N VAL A 74 4.50 8.14 18.55
CA VAL A 74 3.07 8.44 18.74
C VAL A 74 2.20 7.33 18.16
N ARG A 75 2.50 6.88 16.92
CA ARG A 75 1.77 5.77 16.27
C ARG A 75 1.90 4.46 17.07
N VAL A 76 3.11 4.11 17.47
CA VAL A 76 3.36 2.91 18.30
C VAL A 76 2.59 2.98 19.61
N LYS A 77 2.54 4.15 20.25
CA LYS A 77 1.76 4.34 21.50
C LYS A 77 0.29 4.10 21.24
N ALA A 78 -0.30 4.70 20.20
CA ALA A 78 -1.71 4.53 19.85
C ALA A 78 -2.08 3.05 19.63
N ILE A 79 -1.26 2.31 18.87
CA ILE A 79 -1.45 0.87 18.64
C ILE A 79 -1.40 0.08 19.96
N LYS A 80 -0.46 0.40 20.86
CA LYS A 80 -0.31 -0.29 22.15
C LYS A 80 -1.46 0.04 23.11
N ASP A 81 -1.92 1.29 23.14
CA ASP A 81 -3.07 1.71 23.94
C ASP A 81 -4.34 0.94 23.51
N ALA A 82 -4.45 0.64 22.20
CA ALA A 82 -5.49 -0.21 21.62
C ALA A 82 -5.22 -1.73 21.78
N LYS A 83 -4.26 -2.14 22.64
CA LYS A 83 -3.87 -3.54 22.90
C LYS A 83 -3.23 -4.27 21.72
N GLY A 84 -2.79 -3.55 20.69
CA GLY A 84 -2.00 -4.09 19.58
C GLY A 84 -0.51 -4.19 19.92
N GLU A 85 0.25 -4.88 19.07
CA GLU A 85 1.70 -5.00 19.18
C GLU A 85 2.41 -4.21 18.08
N ALA A 86 3.24 -3.23 18.44
CA ALA A 86 3.98 -2.43 17.48
C ALA A 86 5.36 -1.98 17.99
N LYS A 87 6.28 -1.75 17.04
CA LYS A 87 7.60 -1.17 17.27
C LYS A 87 7.98 -0.21 16.14
N PHE A 88 8.60 0.91 16.51
CA PHE A 88 9.13 1.86 15.53
C PHE A 88 10.53 1.45 15.08
N PHE A 89 10.76 1.56 13.77
CA PHE A 89 12.07 1.38 13.14
C PHE A 89 12.35 2.61 12.25
N LYS A 90 13.31 3.42 12.64
CA LYS A 90 13.75 4.55 11.81
C LYS A 90 14.30 4.01 10.49
N ALA A 91 13.70 4.45 9.37
CA ALA A 91 14.04 4.05 8.01
C ALA A 91 13.89 5.21 7.04
N ASP A 92 14.76 5.23 6.06
CA ASP A 92 14.60 6.04 4.85
C ASP A 92 14.28 5.12 3.69
N ALA A 93 13.11 5.30 3.08
CA ALA A 93 12.59 4.45 2.01
C ALA A 93 13.38 4.58 0.69
N VAL A 94 14.03 5.73 0.45
CA VAL A 94 14.87 5.94 -0.74
C VAL A 94 16.32 5.43 -0.54
N SER A 95 16.62 4.79 0.59
CA SER A 95 17.93 4.24 0.90
C SER A 95 17.89 2.72 1.07
N ALA A 96 18.38 1.98 0.07
CA ALA A 96 18.50 0.54 0.14
C ALA A 96 19.32 0.07 1.36
N LYS A 97 20.40 0.80 1.72
CA LYS A 97 21.22 0.52 2.90
C LYS A 97 20.41 0.65 4.19
N SER A 98 19.59 1.71 4.30
CA SER A 98 18.68 1.92 5.44
C SER A 98 17.68 0.77 5.56
N LEU A 99 17.01 0.41 4.47
CA LEU A 99 16.01 -0.66 4.44
C LEU A 99 16.60 -2.04 4.78
N LYS A 100 17.78 -2.39 4.23
CA LYS A 100 18.50 -3.64 4.56
C LYS A 100 18.84 -3.72 6.05
N GLY A 101 19.34 -2.63 6.63
CA GLY A 101 19.63 -2.54 8.06
C GLY A 101 18.38 -2.70 8.93
N VAL A 102 17.25 -2.13 8.49
CA VAL A 102 15.96 -2.27 9.17
C VAL A 102 15.42 -3.70 9.08
N LEU A 103 15.49 -4.36 7.91
CA LEU A 103 15.08 -5.76 7.75
C LEU A 103 15.81 -6.66 8.75
N GLY A 104 17.12 -6.50 8.92
CA GLY A 104 17.89 -7.25 9.91
C GLY A 104 17.41 -7.03 11.34
N ARG A 105 17.07 -5.79 11.72
CA ARG A 105 16.52 -5.47 13.05
C ARG A 105 15.12 -6.05 13.26
N ILE A 106 14.26 -6.03 12.22
CA ILE A 106 12.92 -6.62 12.27
C ILE A 106 13.00 -8.13 12.43
N LYS A 107 13.86 -8.80 11.65
CA LYS A 107 14.06 -10.26 11.76
C LYS A 107 14.46 -10.69 13.17
N ARG A 108 15.31 -9.92 13.84
CA ARG A 108 15.69 -10.21 15.24
C ARG A 108 14.56 -9.93 16.24
N ALA A 109 13.70 -8.94 15.97
CA ALA A 109 12.65 -8.54 16.90
C ALA A 109 11.38 -9.36 16.79
N TYR A 110 10.98 -9.73 15.55
CA TYR A 110 9.67 -10.30 15.26
C TYR A 110 9.70 -11.50 14.30
N GLY A 111 10.83 -11.79 13.69
CA GLY A 111 10.96 -12.81 12.65
C GLY A 111 10.86 -12.21 11.24
N VAL A 112 10.71 -13.08 10.25
CA VAL A 112 10.60 -12.69 8.84
C VAL A 112 9.28 -11.94 8.61
N PRO A 113 9.30 -10.74 7.99
CA PRO A 113 8.07 -10.06 7.61
C PRO A 113 7.23 -10.91 6.64
N THR A 114 5.94 -10.95 6.88
CA THR A 114 4.96 -11.65 6.02
C THR A 114 3.99 -10.69 5.33
N ILE A 115 3.94 -9.45 5.79
CA ILE A 115 3.15 -8.37 5.18
C ILE A 115 4.05 -7.15 4.99
N LEU A 116 4.00 -6.56 3.78
CA LEU A 116 4.65 -5.29 3.47
C LEU A 116 3.61 -4.33 2.92
N VAL A 117 3.46 -3.17 3.55
CA VAL A 117 2.63 -2.08 3.04
C VAL A 117 3.52 -0.92 2.63
N ASN A 118 3.48 -0.57 1.36
CA ASN A 118 4.21 0.53 0.76
C ASN A 118 3.29 1.75 0.66
N ALA A 119 3.24 2.56 1.72
CA ALA A 119 2.40 3.75 1.84
C ALA A 119 3.20 5.06 1.95
N ALA A 120 4.52 5.02 1.69
CA ALA A 120 5.33 6.22 1.57
C ALA A 120 5.14 6.86 0.20
N GLY A 121 5.05 8.17 0.16
CA GLY A 121 4.90 8.95 -1.06
C GLY A 121 4.09 10.23 -0.82
N GLY A 122 3.91 10.98 -1.88
CA GLY A 122 3.16 12.22 -1.85
C GLY A 122 3.48 13.10 -3.06
N ASN A 123 2.76 14.20 -3.19
CA ASN A 123 3.03 15.18 -4.23
C ASN A 123 3.92 16.30 -3.67
N ASP A 124 4.94 16.70 -4.43
CA ASP A 124 5.79 17.84 -4.10
C ASP A 124 5.21 19.12 -4.73
N PRO A 125 5.07 20.22 -3.98
CA PRO A 125 4.64 21.51 -4.54
C PRO A 125 5.48 21.99 -5.71
N LYS A 126 6.73 21.61 -5.78
CA LYS A 126 7.66 21.98 -6.85
C LYS A 126 7.30 21.39 -8.23
N VAL A 127 6.54 20.31 -8.28
CA VAL A 127 6.08 19.67 -9.52
C VAL A 127 4.58 19.86 -9.76
N VAL A 128 3.95 20.81 -9.06
CA VAL A 128 2.54 21.15 -9.26
C VAL A 128 2.41 22.12 -10.43
N VAL A 129 1.57 21.77 -11.41
CA VAL A 129 1.18 22.66 -12.54
C VAL A 129 -0.13 23.34 -12.19
N HIS A 130 -0.07 24.62 -11.86
CA HIS A 130 -1.23 25.40 -11.46
C HIS A 130 -0.99 26.92 -11.56
N GLY A 131 -2.05 27.66 -11.88
CA GLY A 131 -1.96 29.10 -12.09
C GLY A 131 -1.10 29.43 -13.33
N GLU A 132 -0.11 30.26 -13.17
CA GLU A 132 0.82 30.67 -14.24
C GLU A 132 1.88 29.58 -14.54
N ARG A 133 2.09 28.63 -13.62
CA ARG A 133 3.09 27.57 -13.78
C ARG A 133 2.63 26.52 -14.77
N LYS A 134 3.38 26.38 -15.86
CA LYS A 134 3.12 25.45 -16.96
C LYS A 134 3.95 24.16 -16.83
N VAL A 135 3.72 23.21 -17.70
CA VAL A 135 4.45 21.91 -17.73
C VAL A 135 5.94 22.14 -18.01
N GLU A 136 6.26 23.04 -18.92
CA GLU A 136 7.63 23.40 -19.28
C GLU A 136 8.43 24.07 -18.16
N ASP A 137 7.77 24.58 -17.13
CA ASP A 137 8.41 25.22 -15.97
C ASP A 137 8.82 24.21 -14.89
N VAL A 138 8.49 22.94 -15.05
CA VAL A 138 8.83 21.89 -14.08
C VAL A 138 10.26 21.44 -14.31
N ALA A 139 11.15 21.74 -13.34
CA ALA A 139 12.53 21.31 -13.39
C ALA A 139 12.65 19.76 -13.36
N LEU A 140 13.53 19.19 -14.20
CA LEU A 140 13.72 17.75 -14.29
C LEU A 140 14.21 17.15 -12.96
N GLU A 141 15.01 17.86 -12.17
CA GLU A 141 15.47 17.43 -10.87
C GLU A 141 14.31 17.26 -9.87
N ASP A 142 13.36 18.21 -9.85
CA ASP A 142 12.18 18.14 -9.00
C ASP A 142 11.22 17.03 -9.49
N TRP A 143 11.13 16.82 -10.81
CA TRP A 143 10.41 15.70 -11.40
C TRP A 143 11.02 14.38 -10.95
N HIS A 144 12.32 14.18 -11.12
CA HIS A 144 13.01 12.95 -10.70
C HIS A 144 12.85 12.70 -9.20
N TRP A 145 13.05 13.72 -8.38
CA TRP A 145 12.86 13.59 -6.93
C TRP A 145 11.46 13.10 -6.56
N ASN A 146 10.41 13.71 -7.13
CA ASN A 146 9.03 13.32 -6.84
C ASN A 146 8.71 11.93 -7.37
N PHE A 147 9.17 11.62 -8.59
CA PHE A 147 8.99 10.30 -9.20
C PHE A 147 9.70 9.21 -8.39
N ASP A 148 10.96 9.43 -8.03
CA ASP A 148 11.76 8.49 -7.27
C ASP A 148 11.19 8.27 -5.86
N MET A 149 10.73 9.33 -5.21
CA MET A 149 10.10 9.21 -3.90
C MET A 149 8.84 8.33 -3.94
N ASN A 150 8.03 8.42 -4.99
CA ASN A 150 6.77 7.69 -5.10
C ASN A 150 6.93 6.26 -5.67
N LEU A 151 7.82 6.05 -6.64
CA LEU A 151 8.02 4.76 -7.29
C LEU A 151 9.22 4.02 -6.71
N VAL A 152 10.43 4.63 -6.78
CA VAL A 152 11.67 3.92 -6.41
C VAL A 152 11.70 3.69 -4.89
N GLY A 153 11.64 4.74 -4.09
CA GLY A 153 11.62 4.65 -2.63
C GLY A 153 10.27 4.21 -2.09
N GLY A 154 9.18 4.60 -2.77
CA GLY A 154 7.83 4.27 -2.36
C GLY A 154 7.48 2.79 -2.50
N VAL A 155 8.00 2.10 -3.53
CA VAL A 155 7.62 0.72 -3.85
C VAL A 155 8.81 -0.17 -4.23
N LEU A 156 9.64 0.22 -5.21
CA LEU A 156 10.63 -0.67 -5.81
C LEU A 156 11.68 -1.13 -4.79
N LEU A 157 12.38 -0.20 -4.13
CA LEU A 157 13.40 -0.55 -3.13
C LEU A 157 12.85 -1.36 -1.95
N PRO A 158 11.70 -1.01 -1.35
CA PRO A 158 11.04 -1.87 -0.38
C PRO A 158 10.80 -3.29 -0.89
N CYS A 159 10.24 -3.45 -2.09
CA CYS A 159 10.01 -4.76 -2.68
C CYS A 159 11.32 -5.54 -2.90
N GLN A 160 12.38 -4.88 -3.39
CA GLN A 160 13.70 -5.50 -3.56
C GLN A 160 14.36 -5.93 -2.25
N VAL A 161 14.07 -5.25 -1.15
CA VAL A 161 14.69 -5.55 0.15
C VAL A 161 13.88 -6.58 0.94
N PHE A 162 12.56 -6.42 1.00
CA PHE A 162 11.69 -7.27 1.81
C PHE A 162 11.18 -8.49 1.04
N GLY A 163 10.90 -8.36 -0.27
CA GLY A 163 10.36 -9.41 -1.12
C GLY A 163 11.19 -10.70 -1.12
N PRO A 164 12.51 -10.66 -1.34
CA PRO A 164 13.34 -11.88 -1.33
C PRO A 164 13.28 -12.65 -0.01
N ALA A 165 13.11 -11.97 1.12
CA ALA A 165 12.96 -12.64 2.41
C ALA A 165 11.60 -13.34 2.54
N MET A 166 10.53 -12.77 1.96
CA MET A 166 9.21 -13.40 1.88
C MET A 166 9.22 -14.58 0.93
N VAL A 167 9.85 -14.45 -0.24
CA VAL A 167 10.03 -15.52 -1.23
C VAL A 167 10.77 -16.70 -0.61
N ALA A 168 11.87 -16.46 0.08
CA ALA A 168 12.63 -17.52 0.77
C ALA A 168 11.82 -18.21 1.89
N ALA A 169 10.86 -17.48 2.49
CA ALA A 169 9.94 -18.03 3.49
C ALA A 169 8.71 -18.72 2.89
N GLY A 170 8.52 -18.68 1.57
CA GLY A 170 7.36 -19.24 0.88
C GLY A 170 6.03 -18.55 1.24
N LYS A 171 6.08 -17.32 1.78
CA LYS A 171 4.88 -16.63 2.30
C LYS A 171 5.05 -15.13 2.29
N GLY A 172 4.10 -14.41 1.70
CA GLY A 172 4.09 -12.95 1.75
C GLY A 172 2.85 -12.31 1.15
N SER A 173 2.51 -11.12 1.64
CA SER A 173 1.55 -10.20 1.01
C SER A 173 2.14 -8.80 0.95
N ILE A 174 2.31 -8.28 -0.25
CA ILE A 174 2.79 -6.92 -0.51
C ILE A 174 1.61 -6.09 -0.98
N ILE A 175 1.40 -4.94 -0.36
CA ILE A 175 0.31 -4.00 -0.66
C ILE A 175 0.91 -2.64 -0.98
N ASN A 176 0.76 -2.21 -2.23
CA ASN A 176 1.24 -0.92 -2.71
C ASN A 176 0.11 0.10 -2.69
N ILE A 177 0.34 1.27 -2.09
CA ILE A 177 -0.66 2.35 -2.14
C ILE A 177 -0.47 3.14 -3.44
N ALA A 178 -1.39 2.90 -4.37
CA ALA A 178 -1.51 3.62 -5.63
C ALA A 178 -2.26 4.95 -5.44
N SER A 179 -3.08 5.36 -6.39
CA SER A 179 -3.92 6.55 -6.36
C SER A 179 -4.90 6.53 -7.53
N ILE A 180 -6.03 7.18 -7.42
CA ILE A 180 -6.89 7.48 -8.57
C ILE A 180 -6.14 8.22 -9.68
N ALA A 181 -5.10 9.01 -9.32
CA ALA A 181 -4.19 9.66 -10.27
C ALA A 181 -3.42 8.69 -11.17
N ALA A 182 -3.38 7.39 -10.85
CA ALA A 182 -2.78 6.36 -11.70
C ALA A 182 -3.69 5.96 -12.87
N HIS A 183 -4.99 6.20 -12.75
CA HIS A 183 -6.02 5.78 -13.70
C HIS A 183 -6.51 6.93 -14.58
N VAL A 184 -6.54 8.14 -14.03
CA VAL A 184 -6.98 9.35 -14.73
C VAL A 184 -5.99 10.49 -14.52
N PRO A 185 -5.82 11.40 -15.49
CA PRO A 185 -4.90 12.53 -15.38
C PRO A 185 -5.50 13.58 -14.45
N LEU A 186 -5.28 13.44 -13.15
CA LEU A 186 -5.72 14.46 -12.20
C LEU A 186 -4.97 15.78 -12.45
N SER A 187 -5.73 16.88 -12.40
CA SER A 187 -5.18 18.22 -12.54
C SER A 187 -4.03 18.47 -11.55
N ARG A 188 -3.02 19.22 -11.99
CA ARG A 188 -1.89 19.74 -11.21
C ARG A 188 -0.77 18.73 -10.87
N VAL A 189 -0.98 17.42 -10.88
CA VAL A 189 -0.09 16.44 -10.25
C VAL A 189 0.60 15.52 -11.26
N ILE A 190 1.30 16.09 -12.25
CA ILE A 190 1.83 15.37 -13.42
C ILE A 190 2.84 14.25 -13.06
N SER A 191 3.89 14.57 -12.30
CA SER A 191 4.92 13.60 -11.89
C SER A 191 4.34 12.55 -10.94
N TYR A 192 3.47 12.97 -10.02
CA TYR A 192 2.78 12.06 -9.12
C TYR A 192 1.90 11.07 -9.88
N SER A 193 1.07 11.55 -10.82
CA SER A 193 0.20 10.69 -11.64
C SER A 193 1.01 9.66 -12.42
N ALA A 194 2.09 10.09 -13.10
CA ALA A 194 2.97 9.20 -13.83
C ALA A 194 3.61 8.14 -12.92
N SER A 195 4.10 8.54 -11.74
CA SER A 195 4.70 7.60 -10.78
C SER A 195 3.67 6.60 -10.25
N LYS A 196 2.42 7.02 -9.99
CA LYS A 196 1.36 6.13 -9.50
C LYS A 196 0.85 5.17 -10.59
N ALA A 197 0.83 5.58 -11.85
CA ALA A 197 0.58 4.67 -12.98
C ALA A 197 1.68 3.59 -13.06
N ALA A 198 2.94 3.98 -12.90
CA ALA A 198 4.06 3.03 -12.84
C ALA A 198 3.96 2.08 -11.63
N VAL A 199 3.44 2.52 -10.48
CA VAL A 199 3.18 1.64 -9.32
C VAL A 199 2.17 0.55 -9.66
N LEU A 200 1.08 0.85 -10.40
CA LEU A 200 0.10 -0.16 -10.83
C LEU A 200 0.75 -1.22 -11.73
N ASN A 201 1.52 -0.79 -12.73
CA ASN A 201 2.20 -1.70 -13.65
C ASN A 201 3.23 -2.57 -12.91
N LEU A 202 4.05 -1.96 -12.04
CA LEU A 202 5.02 -2.70 -11.22
C LEU A 202 4.34 -3.70 -10.28
N THR A 203 3.16 -3.37 -9.73
CA THR A 203 2.35 -4.28 -8.91
C THR A 203 1.95 -5.52 -9.68
N GLN A 204 1.46 -5.35 -10.92
CA GLN A 204 1.09 -6.46 -11.80
C GLN A 204 2.30 -7.32 -12.17
N PHE A 205 3.42 -6.69 -12.51
CA PHE A 205 4.66 -7.39 -12.84
C PHE A 205 5.14 -8.26 -11.67
N LEU A 206 5.25 -7.68 -10.46
CA LEU A 206 5.70 -8.40 -9.27
C LEU A 206 4.69 -9.47 -8.83
N GLY A 207 3.39 -9.22 -8.99
CA GLY A 207 2.33 -10.18 -8.72
C GLY A 207 2.44 -11.42 -9.59
N ARG A 208 2.80 -11.26 -10.88
CA ARG A 208 3.09 -12.36 -11.80
C ARG A 208 4.42 -13.06 -11.46
N GLU A 209 5.47 -12.28 -11.23
CA GLU A 209 6.84 -12.79 -11.01
C GLU A 209 6.93 -13.68 -9.77
N TRP A 210 6.24 -13.31 -8.69
CA TRP A 210 6.29 -14.04 -7.42
C TRP A 210 5.10 -14.96 -7.18
N ALA A 211 4.19 -15.12 -8.13
CA ALA A 211 2.95 -15.92 -7.97
C ALA A 211 3.20 -17.34 -7.48
N THR A 212 4.23 -18.02 -8.01
CA THR A 212 4.58 -19.41 -7.65
C THR A 212 5.40 -19.54 -6.38
N THR A 213 5.80 -18.42 -5.77
CA THR A 213 6.67 -18.42 -4.57
C THR A 213 5.91 -18.31 -3.26
N GLY A 214 4.57 -18.24 -3.31
CA GLY A 214 3.72 -18.00 -2.14
C GLY A 214 3.63 -16.51 -1.73
N VAL A 215 4.16 -15.58 -2.55
CA VAL A 215 4.09 -14.13 -2.33
C VAL A 215 3.08 -13.51 -3.28
N ARG A 216 2.12 -12.77 -2.73
CA ARG A 216 1.12 -12.01 -3.47
C ARG A 216 1.47 -10.51 -3.45
N VAL A 217 1.24 -9.83 -4.55
CA VAL A 217 1.48 -8.38 -4.68
C VAL A 217 0.26 -7.73 -5.28
N ASN A 218 -0.34 -6.78 -4.55
CA ASN A 218 -1.54 -6.08 -4.95
C ASN A 218 -1.42 -4.58 -4.65
N SER A 219 -2.32 -3.78 -5.18
CA SER A 219 -2.43 -2.36 -4.83
C SER A 219 -3.78 -2.02 -4.23
N ILE A 220 -3.80 -0.92 -3.47
CA ILE A 220 -5.01 -0.20 -3.10
C ILE A 220 -4.92 1.15 -3.77
N THR A 221 -6.00 1.54 -4.45
CA THR A 221 -6.17 2.87 -5.05
C THR A 221 -7.12 3.71 -4.21
N PRO A 222 -6.60 4.60 -3.34
CA PRO A 222 -7.43 5.54 -2.60
C PRO A 222 -7.99 6.63 -3.52
N GLY A 223 -9.21 7.07 -3.23
CA GLY A 223 -9.78 8.31 -3.74
C GLY A 223 -9.25 9.54 -2.98
N PHE A 224 -10.13 10.46 -2.64
CA PHE A 224 -9.77 11.65 -1.88
C PHE A 224 -10.01 11.45 -0.38
N PHE A 225 -8.91 11.52 0.37
CA PHE A 225 -8.88 11.39 1.83
C PHE A 225 -8.25 12.68 2.41
N PRO A 226 -9.02 13.50 3.15
CA PRO A 226 -8.47 14.69 3.78
C PRO A 226 -7.38 14.32 4.80
N ALA A 227 -6.29 15.07 4.75
CA ALA A 227 -5.20 14.97 5.68
C ALA A 227 -4.77 16.41 6.05
N GLU A 228 -4.05 16.58 7.15
CA GLU A 228 -3.58 17.89 7.59
C GLU A 228 -2.83 18.65 6.49
N GLN A 229 -2.01 17.93 5.72
CA GLN A 229 -1.20 18.49 4.64
C GLN A 229 -2.00 18.99 3.42
N ASN A 230 -3.22 18.49 3.19
CA ASN A 230 -4.08 18.91 2.08
C ASN A 230 -5.35 19.66 2.54
N ARG A 231 -5.52 19.85 3.86
CA ARG A 231 -6.71 20.49 4.43
C ARG A 231 -6.98 21.86 3.82
N LYS A 232 -5.95 22.72 3.68
CA LYS A 232 -6.07 24.07 3.10
C LYS A 232 -6.44 24.07 1.61
N LEU A 233 -6.25 22.96 0.90
CA LEU A 233 -6.65 22.80 -0.50
C LEU A 233 -8.13 22.40 -0.63
N LEU A 234 -8.70 21.86 0.44
CA LEU A 234 -10.04 21.28 0.45
C LEU A 234 -11.05 22.11 1.26
N PHE A 235 -10.59 22.83 2.28
CA PHE A 235 -11.45 23.58 3.18
C PHE A 235 -10.94 25.01 3.39
N ASN A 236 -11.86 25.95 3.36
CA ASN A 236 -11.64 27.34 3.74
C ASN A 236 -11.39 27.45 5.26
N GLU A 237 -11.04 28.64 5.75
CA GLU A 237 -10.80 28.87 7.18
C GLU A 237 -12.06 28.68 8.03
N ASP A 238 -13.23 28.96 7.49
CA ASP A 238 -14.54 28.74 8.10
C ASP A 238 -15.02 27.27 8.07
N GLY A 239 -14.22 26.36 7.46
CA GLY A 239 -14.53 24.94 7.34
C GLY A 239 -15.42 24.60 6.13
N THR A 240 -15.86 25.56 5.34
CA THR A 240 -16.60 25.29 4.09
C THR A 240 -15.70 24.70 3.01
N PRO A 241 -16.24 23.87 2.11
CA PRO A 241 -15.47 23.32 0.99
C PRO A 241 -14.96 24.44 0.05
N THR A 242 -13.72 24.32 -0.42
CA THR A 242 -13.21 25.12 -1.52
C THR A 242 -13.88 24.72 -2.83
N GLU A 243 -13.80 25.54 -3.89
CA GLU A 243 -14.26 25.17 -5.24
C GLU A 243 -13.67 23.82 -5.71
N ARG A 244 -12.39 23.58 -5.39
CA ARG A 244 -11.73 22.30 -5.66
C ARG A 244 -12.39 21.15 -4.92
N ALA A 245 -12.72 21.35 -3.66
CA ALA A 245 -13.42 20.33 -2.87
C ALA A 245 -14.83 20.06 -3.42
N ALA A 246 -15.57 21.11 -3.77
CA ALA A 246 -16.90 21.00 -4.39
C ALA A 246 -16.83 20.21 -5.71
N SER A 247 -15.84 20.50 -6.57
CA SER A 247 -15.61 19.76 -7.81
C SER A 247 -15.31 18.30 -7.56
N ILE A 248 -14.45 17.97 -6.57
CA ILE A 248 -14.13 16.58 -6.18
C ILE A 248 -15.38 15.87 -5.69
N LEU A 249 -16.15 16.49 -4.82
CA LEU A 249 -17.38 15.91 -4.24
C LEU A 249 -18.44 15.69 -5.31
N GLY A 250 -18.60 16.66 -6.24
CA GLY A 250 -19.53 16.52 -7.37
C GLY A 250 -19.15 15.40 -8.33
N HIS A 251 -17.86 15.05 -8.42
CA HIS A 251 -17.38 13.92 -9.24
C HIS A 251 -17.37 12.58 -8.47
N THR A 252 -17.52 12.58 -7.17
CA THR A 252 -17.53 11.38 -6.34
C THR A 252 -18.98 10.93 -6.10
N PRO A 253 -19.44 9.76 -6.62
CA PRO A 253 -20.81 9.30 -6.46
C PRO A 253 -21.31 9.20 -5.00
N MET A 254 -20.43 8.86 -4.06
CA MET A 254 -20.76 8.86 -2.63
C MET A 254 -20.88 10.28 -2.03
N ALA A 255 -20.61 11.34 -2.79
CA ALA A 255 -20.73 12.76 -2.44
C ALA A 255 -20.03 13.14 -1.11
N ARG A 256 -18.96 12.44 -0.76
CA ARG A 256 -18.14 12.70 0.43
C ARG A 256 -16.69 12.31 0.23
N PHE A 257 -15.83 12.85 1.06
CA PHE A 257 -14.46 12.35 1.21
C PHE A 257 -14.43 11.01 1.95
N GLY A 258 -13.40 10.21 1.70
CA GLY A 258 -13.12 9.03 2.50
C GLY A 258 -12.48 9.38 3.84
N SER A 259 -12.73 8.58 4.88
CA SER A 259 -11.94 8.59 6.10
C SER A 259 -10.82 7.54 6.02
N SER A 260 -9.66 7.82 6.63
CA SER A 260 -8.49 6.93 6.52
C SER A 260 -8.76 5.51 7.01
N GLU A 261 -9.70 5.33 7.92
CA GLU A 261 -10.14 4.06 8.49
C GLU A 261 -10.84 3.17 7.46
N GLU A 262 -11.43 3.77 6.40
CA GLU A 262 -12.10 3.02 5.33
C GLU A 262 -11.11 2.22 4.44
N LEU A 263 -9.81 2.51 4.54
CA LEU A 263 -8.77 1.70 3.89
C LEU A 263 -8.44 0.42 4.66
N ILE A 264 -8.82 0.31 5.94
CA ILE A 264 -8.46 -0.80 6.82
C ILE A 264 -9.00 -2.12 6.27
N GLY A 265 -10.28 -2.15 5.88
CA GLY A 265 -10.92 -3.36 5.35
C GLY A 265 -10.19 -3.93 4.13
N ALA A 266 -9.85 -3.05 3.16
CA ALA A 266 -9.09 -3.41 1.97
C ALA A 266 -7.68 -3.93 2.33
N ALA A 267 -6.98 -3.26 3.24
CA ALA A 267 -5.63 -3.65 3.66
C ALA A 267 -5.63 -4.99 4.39
N VAL A 268 -6.56 -5.22 5.32
CA VAL A 268 -6.68 -6.48 6.07
C VAL A 268 -7.08 -7.63 5.14
N PHE A 269 -8.00 -7.40 4.18
CA PHE A 269 -8.37 -8.38 3.16
C PHE A 269 -7.14 -8.82 2.35
N LEU A 270 -6.41 -7.87 1.76
CA LEU A 270 -5.23 -8.18 0.95
C LEU A 270 -4.09 -8.78 1.78
N ALA A 271 -3.93 -8.39 3.05
CA ALA A 271 -2.92 -8.93 3.95
C ALA A 271 -3.21 -10.39 4.34
N SER A 272 -4.49 -10.77 4.46
CA SER A 272 -4.87 -12.10 4.92
C SER A 272 -4.67 -13.17 3.84
N GLN A 273 -3.80 -14.13 4.11
CA GLN A 273 -3.64 -15.30 3.24
C GLN A 273 -4.92 -16.14 3.13
N LYS A 274 -5.74 -16.17 4.18
CA LYS A 274 -7.00 -16.93 4.18
C LYS A 274 -8.08 -16.26 3.35
N ALA A 275 -8.15 -14.93 3.38
CA ALA A 275 -9.20 -14.17 2.69
C ALA A 275 -8.87 -13.91 1.22
N SER A 276 -7.58 -13.83 0.85
CA SER A 276 -7.14 -13.39 -0.48
C SER A 276 -6.02 -14.25 -1.09
N SER A 277 -5.98 -15.57 -0.77
CA SER A 277 -4.93 -16.48 -1.25
C SER A 277 -4.81 -16.57 -2.77
N PHE A 278 -5.89 -16.32 -3.50
CA PHE A 278 -5.92 -16.36 -4.97
C PHE A 278 -5.99 -14.95 -5.61
N VAL A 279 -5.64 -13.91 -4.84
CA VAL A 279 -5.67 -12.51 -5.28
C VAL A 279 -4.24 -11.99 -5.36
N THR A 280 -3.71 -11.83 -6.58
CA THR A 280 -2.40 -11.22 -6.86
C THR A 280 -2.44 -10.44 -8.16
N GLY A 281 -1.66 -9.36 -8.27
CA GLY A 281 -1.61 -8.47 -9.43
C GLY A 281 -2.84 -7.56 -9.58
N THR A 282 -3.74 -7.51 -8.59
CA THR A 282 -4.96 -6.69 -8.65
C THR A 282 -4.77 -5.31 -8.04
N ASP A 283 -5.66 -4.41 -8.44
CA ASP A 283 -5.85 -3.10 -7.83
C ASP A 283 -7.24 -2.99 -7.21
N LEU A 284 -7.28 -2.73 -5.90
CA LEU A 284 -8.53 -2.56 -5.16
C LEU A 284 -8.81 -1.08 -4.95
N ARG A 285 -9.84 -0.57 -5.63
CA ARG A 285 -10.25 0.82 -5.54
C ARG A 285 -11.05 1.06 -4.26
N VAL A 286 -10.69 2.14 -3.54
CA VAL A 286 -11.40 2.63 -2.35
C VAL A 286 -11.55 4.14 -2.54
N ASP A 287 -12.48 4.54 -3.40
CA ASP A 287 -12.53 5.88 -3.98
C ASP A 287 -13.93 6.52 -3.98
N GLY A 288 -14.91 5.89 -3.33
CA GLY A 288 -16.29 6.39 -3.29
C GLY A 288 -16.98 6.40 -4.67
N GLY A 289 -16.47 5.60 -5.62
CA GLY A 289 -16.95 5.53 -6.99
C GLY A 289 -16.35 6.57 -7.93
N PHE A 290 -15.35 7.33 -7.50
CA PHE A 290 -14.74 8.40 -8.31
C PHE A 290 -14.33 7.93 -9.71
N LEU A 291 -13.68 6.78 -9.83
CA LEU A 291 -13.24 6.21 -11.10
C LEU A 291 -14.35 5.50 -11.90
N SER A 292 -15.56 5.46 -11.38
CA SER A 292 -16.73 4.87 -12.05
C SER A 292 -17.67 5.94 -12.62
N THR A 293 -17.36 7.23 -12.40
CA THR A 293 -18.16 8.34 -12.93
C THR A 293 -17.90 8.51 -14.42
N THR A 294 -18.96 8.56 -15.19
CA THR A 294 -18.99 8.88 -16.62
C THR A 294 -19.72 10.21 -16.85
N ILE A 295 -20.04 10.54 -18.07
CA ILE A 295 -20.88 11.70 -18.43
C ILE A 295 -22.32 11.53 -17.93
#